data_4b99f4f572c19641130100268cfbf1c4
#
_entry.id   4b99f4f572c19641130100268cfbf1c4
#
_cell.length_a   1.000
_cell.length_b   1.000
_cell.length_c   1.000
_cell.angle_alpha   90.00
_cell.angle_beta   90.00
_cell.angle_gamma   90.00
#
_symmetry.space_group_name_H-M   'P 1'
#
loop_
_entity.id
_entity.type
_entity.pdbx_description
1 polymer ?
#
loop_
_entity_poly.entity_id
_entity_poly.type
_entity_poly.pdbx_seq_one_letter_code
_entity_poly.pdbx_strand_id
1 'polypeptide(L)'
;EAAKANISAVSTSVRYTKVMAPFDGVIGISLVKPGAAVSAGQTILNTVSTDGQLAVDFGVDQKEIYRFTTLLKNKTSGDSTFTLAFGKDIYPYPGKIQLIDRAVDPQTGTIKTRLIFPNHDNLLRAGMTGTVRVLNRASTKSVVIPYKAVTEQLGEFFVYVAGDSSKVSQRRIVPGQPLGTRIIVKEGLKEGEKIAVEGVQNLREG
;
A
#
# COMPACT_ATOMS: atom_id res chain seq x y z
N GLU A 1 31.08 -3.29 -54.62
CA GLU A 1 30.04 -3.66 -53.64
C GLU A 1 30.62 -4.53 -52.50
N ALA A 2 31.45 -5.54 -52.80
CA ALA A 2 32.06 -6.40 -51.78
C ALA A 2 32.94 -5.62 -50.75
N ALA A 3 33.69 -4.63 -51.21
CA ALA A 3 34.50 -3.79 -50.33
C ALA A 3 33.63 -2.94 -49.36
N LYS A 4 32.49 -2.42 -49.78
CA LYS A 4 31.57 -1.72 -48.91
C LYS A 4 30.94 -2.64 -47.85
N ALA A 5 30.59 -3.87 -48.23
CA ALA A 5 30.09 -4.90 -47.30
C ALA A 5 31.12 -5.24 -46.22
N ASN A 6 32.39 -5.41 -46.60
CA ASN A 6 33.48 -5.67 -45.65
C ASN A 6 33.71 -4.47 -44.70
N ILE A 7 33.71 -3.25 -45.19
CA ILE A 7 33.83 -2.05 -44.34
C ILE A 7 32.67 -1.96 -43.34
N SER A 8 31.44 -2.25 -43.79
CA SER A 8 30.27 -2.26 -42.93
C SER A 8 30.39 -3.32 -41.82
N ALA A 9 30.85 -4.54 -42.17
CA ALA A 9 31.03 -5.63 -41.19
C ALA A 9 32.12 -5.30 -40.16
N VAL A 10 33.25 -4.76 -40.59
CA VAL A 10 34.35 -4.34 -39.70
C VAL A 10 33.91 -3.16 -38.82
N SER A 11 33.21 -2.16 -39.38
CA SER A 11 32.65 -1.03 -38.63
C SER A 11 31.67 -1.47 -37.58
N THR A 12 30.82 -2.46 -37.87
CA THR A 12 29.91 -3.05 -36.89
C THR A 12 30.67 -3.77 -35.75
N SER A 13 31.71 -4.53 -36.10
CA SER A 13 32.54 -5.17 -35.07
C SER A 13 33.24 -4.16 -34.18
N VAL A 14 33.73 -3.06 -34.71
CA VAL A 14 34.33 -1.96 -33.92
C VAL A 14 33.33 -1.30 -33.03
N ARG A 15 32.07 -1.12 -33.45
CA ARG A 15 31.00 -0.58 -32.59
C ARG A 15 30.73 -1.46 -31.36
N TYR A 16 30.80 -2.78 -31.50
CA TYR A 16 30.60 -3.70 -30.38
C TYR A 16 31.77 -3.74 -29.39
N THR A 17 32.92 -3.15 -29.70
CA THR A 17 34.01 -3.00 -28.73
C THR A 17 33.72 -1.92 -27.68
N LYS A 18 32.74 -1.02 -27.91
CA LYS A 18 32.28 -0.04 -26.95
C LYS A 18 30.86 -0.37 -26.47
N VAL A 19 30.76 -0.77 -25.22
CA VAL A 19 29.46 -1.02 -24.58
C VAL A 19 28.98 0.30 -23.96
N MET A 20 27.83 0.79 -24.43
CA MET A 20 27.23 2.03 -23.96
C MET A 20 25.90 1.73 -23.25
N ALA A 21 25.56 2.55 -22.25
CA ALA A 21 24.25 2.48 -21.62
C ALA A 21 23.14 2.83 -22.64
N PRO A 22 22.06 2.07 -22.71
CA PRO A 22 20.97 2.30 -23.66
C PRO A 22 20.06 3.49 -23.25
N PHE A 23 20.15 3.97 -22.02
CA PHE A 23 19.40 5.10 -21.47
C PHE A 23 20.20 5.78 -20.35
N ASP A 24 19.77 6.97 -19.96
CA ASP A 24 20.34 7.70 -18.84
C ASP A 24 19.89 7.09 -17.52
N GLY A 25 20.84 6.83 -16.61
CA GLY A 25 20.56 6.17 -15.35
C GLY A 25 21.79 6.06 -14.44
N VAL A 26 21.60 5.43 -13.31
CA VAL A 26 22.66 5.14 -12.33
C VAL A 26 23.22 3.75 -12.58
N ILE A 27 24.54 3.68 -12.70
CA ILE A 27 25.26 2.40 -12.91
C ILE A 27 25.51 1.74 -11.55
N GLY A 28 25.26 0.43 -11.49
CA GLY A 28 25.54 -0.38 -10.31
C GLY A 28 27.02 -0.73 -10.14
N ILE A 29 27.30 -1.66 -9.22
CA ILE A 29 28.65 -2.17 -9.00
C ILE A 29 29.00 -3.09 -10.18
N SER A 30 30.21 -2.90 -10.75
CA SER A 30 30.69 -3.76 -11.83
C SER A 30 30.79 -5.22 -11.38
N LEU A 31 30.21 -6.11 -12.17
CA LEU A 31 30.26 -7.55 -11.94
C LEU A 31 31.50 -8.22 -12.50
N VAL A 32 32.25 -7.49 -13.33
CA VAL A 32 33.49 -7.96 -13.94
C VAL A 32 34.65 -7.02 -13.65
N LYS A 33 35.86 -7.55 -13.57
CA LYS A 33 37.09 -6.79 -13.36
C LYS A 33 37.81 -6.56 -14.69
N PRO A 34 38.62 -5.51 -14.82
CA PRO A 34 39.51 -5.34 -15.98
C PRO A 34 40.38 -6.58 -16.19
N GLY A 35 40.45 -7.03 -17.42
CA GLY A 35 41.17 -8.29 -17.81
C GLY A 35 40.35 -9.57 -17.75
N ALA A 36 39.10 -9.52 -17.25
CA ALA A 36 38.23 -10.69 -17.28
C ALA A 36 37.77 -10.99 -18.72
N ALA A 37 37.70 -12.29 -19.06
CA ALA A 37 37.11 -12.72 -20.32
C ALA A 37 35.59 -12.53 -20.28
N VAL A 38 35.02 -11.92 -21.31
CA VAL A 38 33.60 -11.69 -21.45
C VAL A 38 33.07 -12.29 -22.73
N SER A 39 31.88 -12.90 -22.67
CA SER A 39 31.23 -13.50 -23.83
C SER A 39 29.98 -12.69 -24.19
N ALA A 40 29.84 -12.36 -25.48
CA ALA A 40 28.69 -11.61 -25.99
C ALA A 40 27.36 -12.34 -25.68
N GLY A 41 26.40 -11.63 -25.11
CA GLY A 41 25.09 -12.19 -24.80
C GLY A 41 25.02 -13.08 -23.55
N GLN A 42 26.14 -13.40 -22.92
CA GLN A 42 26.18 -14.25 -21.71
C GLN A 42 26.70 -13.53 -20.47
N THR A 43 27.71 -12.68 -20.62
CA THR A 43 28.31 -12.02 -19.47
C THR A 43 27.63 -10.69 -19.18
N ILE A 44 27.04 -10.57 -17.98
CA ILE A 44 26.48 -9.31 -17.49
C ILE A 44 27.64 -8.49 -16.94
N LEU A 45 27.90 -7.33 -17.55
CA LEU A 45 28.99 -6.41 -17.14
C LEU A 45 28.58 -5.56 -15.96
N ASN A 46 27.37 -4.99 -16.03
CA ASN A 46 26.82 -4.09 -15.03
C ASN A 46 25.30 -3.97 -15.19
N THR A 47 24.67 -3.34 -14.22
CA THR A 47 23.24 -3.01 -14.26
C THR A 47 23.08 -1.49 -14.26
N VAL A 48 22.22 -0.97 -15.13
CA VAL A 48 21.84 0.43 -15.16
C VAL A 48 20.38 0.55 -14.76
N SER A 49 20.06 1.44 -13.84
CA SER A 49 18.70 1.70 -13.36
C SER A 49 18.33 3.17 -13.47
N THR A 50 17.05 3.45 -13.68
CA THR A 50 16.49 4.79 -13.58
C THR A 50 15.88 4.95 -12.19
N ASP A 51 16.33 5.93 -11.41
CA ASP A 51 15.97 6.07 -9.98
C ASP A 51 14.92 7.16 -9.70
N GLY A 52 14.45 7.88 -10.73
CA GLY A 52 13.54 9.02 -10.55
C GLY A 52 12.15 8.66 -10.03
N GLN A 53 11.65 7.48 -10.39
CA GLN A 53 10.38 6.93 -9.92
C GLN A 53 10.49 5.43 -9.81
N LEU A 54 9.93 4.85 -8.74
CA LEU A 54 9.88 3.40 -8.58
C LEU A 54 8.44 2.88 -8.59
N ALA A 55 8.29 1.75 -9.26
CA ALA A 55 7.06 0.99 -9.28
C ALA A 55 7.03 0.02 -8.09
N VAL A 56 5.91 -0.03 -7.38
CA VAL A 56 5.62 -0.99 -6.32
C VAL A 56 4.41 -1.80 -6.73
N ASP A 57 4.60 -3.10 -6.90
CA ASP A 57 3.53 -4.03 -7.25
C ASP A 57 3.04 -4.74 -5.98
N PHE A 58 1.72 -4.79 -5.79
CA PHE A 58 1.08 -5.49 -4.67
C PHE A 58 -0.26 -6.10 -5.09
N GLY A 59 -0.70 -7.12 -4.36
CA GLY A 59 -1.99 -7.78 -4.57
C GLY A 59 -3.10 -7.09 -3.80
N VAL A 60 -4.20 -6.78 -4.46
CA VAL A 60 -5.43 -6.25 -3.88
C VAL A 60 -6.50 -7.35 -3.91
N ASP A 61 -7.17 -7.61 -2.79
CA ASP A 61 -8.29 -8.56 -2.74
C ASP A 61 -9.38 -8.16 -3.76
N GLN A 62 -9.91 -9.15 -4.48
CA GLN A 62 -10.95 -8.93 -5.49
C GLN A 62 -12.16 -8.17 -4.94
N LYS A 63 -12.48 -8.27 -3.65
CA LYS A 63 -13.57 -7.54 -3.00
C LYS A 63 -13.35 -6.03 -2.95
N GLU A 64 -12.08 -5.59 -2.98
CA GLU A 64 -11.69 -4.19 -2.93
C GLU A 64 -11.52 -3.56 -4.33
N ILE A 65 -11.64 -4.33 -5.41
CA ILE A 65 -11.39 -3.87 -6.79
C ILE A 65 -12.21 -2.61 -7.12
N TYR A 66 -13.51 -2.61 -6.76
CA TYR A 66 -14.38 -1.47 -7.03
C TYR A 66 -13.84 -0.17 -6.40
N ARG A 67 -13.39 -0.25 -5.16
CA ARG A 67 -12.80 0.87 -4.43
C ARG A 67 -11.51 1.36 -5.10
N PHE A 68 -10.59 0.45 -5.44
CA PHE A 68 -9.33 0.80 -6.09
C PHE A 68 -9.54 1.37 -7.49
N THR A 69 -10.50 0.86 -8.25
CA THR A 69 -10.88 1.41 -9.55
C THR A 69 -11.42 2.83 -9.43
N THR A 70 -12.22 3.10 -8.40
CA THR A 70 -12.72 4.45 -8.11
C THR A 70 -11.57 5.40 -7.73
N LEU A 71 -10.62 4.94 -6.91
CA LEU A 71 -9.41 5.73 -6.57
C LEU A 71 -8.54 6.02 -7.81
N LEU A 72 -8.43 5.06 -8.74
CA LEU A 72 -7.72 5.27 -10.01
C LEU A 72 -8.39 6.34 -10.88
N LYS A 73 -9.73 6.34 -10.94
CA LYS A 73 -10.51 7.31 -11.73
C LYS A 73 -10.44 8.72 -11.13
N ASN A 74 -10.50 8.81 -9.80
CA ASN A 74 -10.49 10.07 -9.06
C ASN A 74 -9.05 10.59 -8.86
N LYS A 75 -8.29 10.77 -9.95
CA LYS A 75 -6.89 11.26 -9.94
C LYS A 75 -6.75 12.62 -9.27
N THR A 76 -6.97 12.71 -7.96
CA THR A 76 -6.76 13.94 -7.21
C THR A 76 -5.26 14.10 -6.97
N SER A 77 -4.64 15.04 -7.66
CA SER A 77 -3.25 15.43 -7.43
C SER A 77 -3.06 15.85 -5.97
N GLY A 78 -2.12 15.21 -5.28
CA GLY A 78 -1.78 15.54 -3.89
C GLY A 78 -2.42 14.64 -2.83
N ASP A 79 -3.07 13.56 -3.21
CA ASP A 79 -3.73 12.65 -2.28
C ASP A 79 -2.72 11.67 -1.64
N SER A 80 -2.53 11.79 -0.31
CA SER A 80 -1.70 10.89 0.50
C SER A 80 -2.37 9.53 0.76
N THR A 81 -3.21 9.08 -0.16
CA THR A 81 -3.99 7.84 0.00
C THR A 81 -3.10 6.61 0.11
N PHE A 82 -1.98 6.59 -0.62
CA PHE A 82 -1.03 5.48 -0.62
C PHE A 82 0.29 5.90 -0.02
N THR A 83 0.70 5.24 1.04
CA THR A 83 2.00 5.43 1.67
C THR A 83 2.76 4.11 1.72
N LEU A 84 4.10 4.18 1.67
CA LEU A 84 4.98 3.04 1.75
C LEU A 84 5.67 3.05 3.10
N ALA A 85 5.72 1.90 3.77
CA ALA A 85 6.36 1.76 5.06
C ALA A 85 7.40 0.64 5.05
N PHE A 86 8.53 0.87 5.70
CA PHE A 86 9.61 -0.06 5.93
C PHE A 86 9.76 -0.28 7.44
N GLY A 87 9.10 -1.31 7.97
CA GLY A 87 9.01 -1.52 9.40
C GLY A 87 8.25 -0.40 10.10
N LYS A 88 8.94 0.42 10.90
CA LYS A 88 8.36 1.58 11.61
C LYS A 88 8.42 2.86 10.81
N ASP A 89 9.30 2.93 9.82
CA ASP A 89 9.55 4.13 9.04
C ASP A 89 8.57 4.26 7.89
N ILE A 90 8.02 5.45 7.70
CA ILE A 90 7.08 5.75 6.62
C ILE A 90 7.82 6.59 5.58
N TYR A 91 7.74 6.16 4.33
CA TYR A 91 8.30 6.91 3.22
C TYR A 91 7.56 8.25 3.04
N PRO A 92 8.29 9.38 2.96
CA PRO A 92 7.68 10.71 3.04
C PRO A 92 6.82 11.09 1.83
N TYR A 93 7.07 10.47 0.68
CA TYR A 93 6.35 10.80 -0.55
C TYR A 93 5.23 9.80 -0.81
N PRO A 94 3.98 10.27 -1.06
CA PRO A 94 2.86 9.39 -1.35
C PRO A 94 2.96 8.79 -2.76
N GLY A 95 2.44 7.58 -2.89
CA GLY A 95 2.31 6.88 -4.15
C GLY A 95 1.00 7.17 -4.86
N LYS A 96 0.96 6.88 -6.16
CA LYS A 96 -0.24 6.98 -7.00
C LYS A 96 -0.46 5.68 -7.75
N ILE A 97 -1.73 5.28 -7.92
CA ILE A 97 -2.06 4.11 -8.75
C ILE A 97 -1.71 4.46 -10.21
N GLN A 98 -0.85 3.64 -10.80
CA GLN A 98 -0.54 3.69 -12.21
C GLN A 98 -1.45 2.76 -13.01
N LEU A 99 -1.56 1.52 -12.54
CA LEU A 99 -2.25 0.45 -13.24
C LEU A 99 -2.86 -0.54 -12.25
N ILE A 100 -4.04 -1.02 -12.58
CA ILE A 100 -4.65 -2.23 -11.99
C ILE A 100 -4.72 -3.25 -13.12
N ASP A 101 -4.22 -4.45 -12.89
CA ASP A 101 -4.22 -5.54 -13.87
C ASP A 101 -5.66 -5.88 -14.28
N ARG A 102 -5.83 -6.58 -15.39
CA ARG A 102 -7.14 -6.99 -15.92
C ARG A 102 -7.60 -8.33 -15.41
N ALA A 103 -6.67 -9.16 -14.95
CA ALA A 103 -6.94 -10.50 -14.48
C ALA A 103 -6.75 -10.60 -12.96
N VAL A 104 -7.65 -11.34 -12.31
CA VAL A 104 -7.51 -11.77 -10.93
C VAL A 104 -6.72 -13.07 -10.95
N ASP A 105 -5.74 -13.20 -10.07
CA ASP A 105 -5.03 -14.45 -9.83
C ASP A 105 -5.99 -15.43 -9.12
N PRO A 106 -6.38 -16.55 -9.77
CA PRO A 106 -7.35 -17.47 -9.21
C PRO A 106 -6.83 -18.25 -8.00
N GLN A 107 -5.51 -18.31 -7.80
CA GLN A 107 -4.93 -19.03 -6.66
C GLN A 107 -4.97 -18.19 -5.38
N THR A 108 -4.79 -16.88 -5.51
CA THR A 108 -4.74 -15.96 -4.36
C THR A 108 -6.01 -15.12 -4.20
N GLY A 109 -6.89 -15.06 -5.22
CA GLY A 109 -8.06 -14.18 -5.25
C GLY A 109 -7.70 -12.69 -5.27
N THR A 110 -6.46 -12.36 -5.68
CA THR A 110 -5.96 -10.98 -5.71
C THR A 110 -5.74 -10.48 -7.14
N ILE A 111 -5.81 -9.17 -7.31
CA ILE A 111 -5.45 -8.49 -8.55
C ILE A 111 -4.18 -7.67 -8.35
N LYS A 112 -3.22 -7.81 -9.26
CA LYS A 112 -1.97 -7.07 -9.21
C LYS A 112 -2.23 -5.59 -9.50
N THR A 113 -1.78 -4.75 -8.59
CA THR A 113 -1.91 -3.29 -8.70
C THR A 113 -0.53 -2.67 -8.60
N ARG A 114 -0.25 -1.73 -9.49
CA ARG A 114 1.01 -0.98 -9.55
C ARG A 114 0.82 0.44 -9.07
N LEU A 115 1.62 0.79 -8.07
CA LEU A 115 1.80 2.18 -7.61
C LEU A 115 3.12 2.73 -8.12
N ILE A 116 3.16 4.02 -8.38
CA ILE A 116 4.39 4.76 -8.65
C ILE A 116 4.66 5.69 -7.48
N PHE A 117 5.88 5.63 -6.96
CA PHE A 117 6.41 6.51 -5.93
C PHE A 117 7.52 7.37 -6.51
N PRO A 118 7.51 8.70 -6.29
CA PRO A 118 8.66 9.54 -6.62
C PRO A 118 9.85 9.17 -5.72
N ASN A 119 11.06 9.24 -6.25
CA ASN A 119 12.27 8.85 -5.52
C ASN A 119 13.31 9.97 -5.57
N HIS A 120 12.94 11.16 -5.09
CA HIS A 120 13.80 12.34 -5.15
C HIS A 120 15.10 12.21 -4.33
N ASP A 121 15.04 11.47 -3.23
CA ASP A 121 16.16 11.32 -2.30
C ASP A 121 16.95 10.02 -2.55
N ASN A 122 16.64 9.28 -3.62
CA ASN A 122 17.25 8.00 -3.96
C ASN A 122 17.24 6.96 -2.82
N LEU A 123 16.23 7.04 -1.95
CA LEU A 123 16.06 6.14 -0.81
C LEU A 123 15.50 4.78 -1.23
N LEU A 124 14.63 4.78 -2.25
CA LEU A 124 14.05 3.55 -2.78
C LEU A 124 15.01 2.91 -3.78
N ARG A 125 15.13 1.59 -3.72
CA ARG A 125 15.94 0.80 -4.65
C ARG A 125 15.14 -0.37 -5.17
N ALA A 126 15.38 -0.75 -6.42
CA ALA A 126 14.77 -1.94 -7.00
C ALA A 126 15.10 -3.18 -6.16
N GLY A 127 14.12 -4.06 -5.95
CA GLY A 127 14.25 -5.25 -5.12
C GLY A 127 13.94 -5.06 -3.63
N MET A 128 13.68 -3.82 -3.17
CA MET A 128 13.21 -3.61 -1.79
C MET A 128 11.80 -4.16 -1.59
N THR A 129 11.54 -4.66 -0.38
CA THR A 129 10.21 -5.10 0.05
C THR A 129 9.68 -4.12 1.10
N GLY A 130 8.43 -3.70 0.97
CA GLY A 130 7.80 -2.77 1.89
C GLY A 130 6.32 -3.05 2.07
N THR A 131 5.68 -2.35 3.00
CA THR A 131 4.25 -2.44 3.26
C THR A 131 3.53 -1.23 2.67
N VAL A 132 2.61 -1.47 1.74
CA VAL A 132 1.72 -0.43 1.23
C VAL A 132 0.61 -0.19 2.24
N ARG A 133 0.47 1.05 2.71
CA ARG A 133 -0.62 1.49 3.57
C ARG A 133 -1.59 2.31 2.75
N VAL A 134 -2.86 1.98 2.84
CA VAL A 134 -3.93 2.68 2.12
C VAL A 134 -4.79 3.42 3.12
N LEU A 135 -4.81 4.76 3.02
CA LEU A 135 -5.66 5.57 3.87
C LEU A 135 -7.13 5.38 3.47
N ASN A 136 -7.92 4.92 4.40
CA ASN A 136 -9.36 4.83 4.19
C ASN A 136 -10.00 6.14 4.65
N ARG A 137 -10.34 7.00 3.70
CA ARG A 137 -11.10 8.23 3.94
C ARG A 137 -12.61 8.00 3.90
N ALA A 138 -13.08 6.84 4.36
CA ALA A 138 -14.51 6.70 4.63
C ALA A 138 -14.86 7.73 5.71
N SER A 139 -15.31 8.90 5.27
CA SER A 139 -15.64 10.06 6.08
C SER A 139 -16.98 9.87 6.82
N THR A 140 -17.22 8.71 7.37
CA THR A 140 -18.32 8.50 8.29
C THR A 140 -17.79 8.85 9.67
N LYS A 141 -18.30 9.96 10.23
CA LYS A 141 -18.14 10.22 11.66
C LYS A 141 -18.66 9.00 12.39
N SER A 142 -17.78 8.23 12.96
CA SER A 142 -18.12 7.02 13.68
C SER A 142 -17.96 7.27 15.16
N VAL A 143 -18.94 6.83 15.93
CA VAL A 143 -18.86 6.86 17.39
C VAL A 143 -17.80 5.84 17.82
N VAL A 144 -16.86 6.27 18.65
CA VAL A 144 -15.78 5.42 19.18
C VAL A 144 -15.91 5.38 20.71
N ILE A 145 -16.01 4.20 21.26
CA ILE A 145 -16.18 3.98 22.70
C ILE A 145 -15.06 3.09 23.25
N PRO A 146 -14.75 3.16 24.58
CA PRO A 146 -13.87 2.20 25.20
C PRO A 146 -14.42 0.78 25.09
N TYR A 147 -13.56 -0.20 24.74
CA TYR A 147 -14.00 -1.59 24.55
C TYR A 147 -14.63 -2.17 25.83
N LYS A 148 -14.16 -1.76 27.01
CA LYS A 148 -14.69 -2.19 28.32
C LYS A 148 -16.13 -1.70 28.62
N ALA A 149 -16.66 -0.78 27.83
CA ALA A 149 -18.06 -0.36 27.93
C ALA A 149 -19.02 -1.32 27.20
N VAL A 150 -18.50 -2.23 26.39
CA VAL A 150 -19.29 -3.18 25.61
C VAL A 150 -19.49 -4.45 26.41
N THR A 151 -20.73 -4.88 26.54
CA THR A 151 -21.13 -6.17 27.12
C THR A 151 -21.62 -7.09 26.00
N GLU A 152 -21.20 -8.33 26.04
CA GLU A 152 -21.66 -9.36 25.10
C GLU A 152 -22.61 -10.31 25.82
N GLN A 153 -23.78 -10.54 25.24
CA GLN A 153 -24.78 -11.48 25.74
C GLN A 153 -25.37 -12.25 24.57
N LEU A 154 -25.24 -13.57 24.61
CA LEU A 154 -25.79 -14.47 23.59
C LEU A 154 -25.35 -14.13 22.13
N GLY A 155 -24.13 -13.62 21.96
CA GLY A 155 -23.60 -13.22 20.64
C GLY A 155 -24.07 -11.84 20.16
N GLU A 156 -24.82 -11.10 20.99
CA GLU A 156 -25.19 -9.73 20.74
C GLU A 156 -24.40 -8.76 21.64
N PHE A 157 -24.14 -7.54 21.12
CA PHE A 157 -23.34 -6.54 21.82
C PHE A 157 -24.23 -5.39 22.30
N PHE A 158 -24.03 -5.01 23.57
CA PHE A 158 -24.81 -4.00 24.24
C PHE A 158 -23.91 -2.97 24.93
N VAL A 159 -24.45 -1.79 25.14
CA VAL A 159 -23.90 -0.74 26.00
C VAL A 159 -24.98 -0.20 26.91
N TYR A 160 -24.60 0.31 28.07
CA TYR A 160 -25.51 1.01 28.96
C TYR A 160 -25.41 2.51 28.71
N VAL A 161 -26.51 3.11 28.26
CA VAL A 161 -26.63 4.55 28.01
C VAL A 161 -27.27 5.19 29.24
N ALA A 162 -26.63 6.23 29.78
CA ALA A 162 -27.15 6.99 30.90
C ALA A 162 -28.18 8.04 30.39
N GLY A 163 -29.38 7.96 30.92
CA GLY A 163 -30.43 8.95 30.67
C GLY A 163 -30.39 10.10 31.71
N ASP A 164 -31.28 11.09 31.53
CA ASP A 164 -31.32 12.31 32.33
C ASP A 164 -31.68 12.11 33.81
N SER A 165 -32.25 10.96 34.18
CA SER A 165 -32.75 10.67 35.54
C SER A 165 -31.84 9.74 36.32
N SER A 166 -30.55 9.68 36.07
CA SER A 166 -29.60 8.69 36.66
C SER A 166 -29.99 7.23 36.39
N LYS A 167 -30.88 6.99 35.47
CA LYS A 167 -31.26 5.65 35.01
C LYS A 167 -30.42 5.24 33.82
N VAL A 168 -30.10 3.97 33.74
CA VAL A 168 -29.37 3.42 32.60
C VAL A 168 -30.29 2.51 31.80
N SER A 169 -30.19 2.60 30.49
CA SER A 169 -30.87 1.71 29.56
C SER A 169 -29.87 0.88 28.78
N GLN A 170 -30.13 -0.41 28.70
CA GLN A 170 -29.34 -1.31 27.87
C GLN A 170 -29.74 -1.10 26.40
N ARG A 171 -28.73 -0.85 25.54
CA ARG A 171 -28.96 -0.62 24.11
C ARG A 171 -28.07 -1.53 23.28
N ARG A 172 -28.67 -2.22 22.34
CA ARG A 172 -27.94 -3.05 21.37
C ARG A 172 -27.15 -2.16 20.42
N ILE A 173 -25.92 -2.58 20.14
CA ILE A 173 -25.03 -1.91 19.18
C ILE A 173 -24.50 -2.89 18.15
N VAL A 174 -24.13 -2.36 16.98
CA VAL A 174 -23.37 -3.10 15.98
C VAL A 174 -21.91 -2.66 16.08
N PRO A 175 -21.02 -3.51 16.62
CA PRO A 175 -19.60 -3.17 16.72
C PRO A 175 -18.92 -3.16 15.35
N GLY A 176 -17.95 -2.28 15.20
CA GLY A 176 -17.05 -2.20 14.04
C GLY A 176 -15.66 -2.74 14.36
N GLN A 177 -14.65 -2.15 13.73
CA GLN A 177 -13.27 -2.54 13.96
C GLN A 177 -12.73 -2.05 15.31
N PRO A 178 -11.98 -2.88 16.04
CA PRO A 178 -11.29 -2.44 17.24
C PRO A 178 -10.14 -1.49 16.88
N LEU A 179 -9.95 -0.45 17.71
CA LEU A 179 -8.88 0.54 17.63
C LEU A 179 -8.10 0.54 18.95
N GLY A 180 -7.19 -0.39 19.12
CA GLY A 180 -6.46 -0.58 20.37
C GLY A 180 -7.41 -0.90 21.55
N THR A 181 -7.51 0.02 22.55
CA THR A 181 -8.40 -0.13 23.71
C THR A 181 -9.85 0.38 23.46
N ARG A 182 -10.14 0.82 22.25
CA ARG A 182 -11.43 1.37 21.84
C ARG A 182 -12.04 0.53 20.70
N ILE A 183 -13.35 0.72 20.48
CA ILE A 183 -14.07 0.10 19.38
C ILE A 183 -14.93 1.12 18.66
N ILE A 184 -14.99 1.02 17.33
CA ILE A 184 -15.93 1.78 16.51
C ILE A 184 -17.31 1.17 16.68
N VAL A 185 -18.34 2.00 16.84
CA VAL A 185 -19.75 1.59 16.82
C VAL A 185 -20.32 2.01 15.47
N LYS A 186 -20.84 1.03 14.71
CA LYS A 186 -21.47 1.28 13.41
C LYS A 186 -22.90 1.77 13.56
N GLU A 187 -23.64 1.17 14.49
CA GLU A 187 -25.06 1.46 14.73
C GLU A 187 -25.41 1.30 16.22
N GLY A 188 -26.41 2.02 16.67
CA GLY A 188 -26.97 1.91 18.03
C GLY A 188 -26.57 3.03 18.98
N LEU A 189 -25.60 3.88 18.66
CA LEU A 189 -25.21 5.05 19.46
C LEU A 189 -25.16 6.31 18.62
N LYS A 190 -25.46 7.44 19.27
CA LYS A 190 -25.35 8.79 18.70
C LYS A 190 -24.19 9.55 19.35
N GLU A 191 -23.66 10.53 18.63
CA GLU A 191 -22.63 11.43 19.15
C GLU A 191 -23.19 12.22 20.35
N GLY A 192 -22.41 12.29 21.43
CA GLY A 192 -22.78 13.03 22.65
C GLY A 192 -23.57 12.24 23.71
N GLU A 193 -23.98 10.99 23.42
CA GLU A 193 -24.63 10.15 24.43
C GLU A 193 -23.61 9.71 25.51
N LYS A 194 -24.04 9.74 26.76
CA LYS A 194 -23.26 9.29 27.92
C LYS A 194 -23.41 7.78 28.06
N ILE A 195 -22.30 7.07 28.18
CA ILE A 195 -22.29 5.61 28.36
C ILE A 195 -21.57 5.23 29.65
N ALA A 196 -22.01 4.16 30.28
CA ALA A 196 -21.30 3.56 31.40
C ALA A 196 -20.06 2.82 30.91
N VAL A 197 -18.89 3.13 31.47
CA VAL A 197 -17.61 2.53 31.08
C VAL A 197 -17.11 1.52 32.12
N GLU A 198 -17.44 1.73 33.39
CA GLU A 198 -17.05 0.88 34.52
C GLU A 198 -18.28 0.49 35.33
N GLY A 199 -18.21 -0.69 35.98
CA GLY A 199 -19.32 -1.19 36.77
C GLY A 199 -20.49 -1.76 35.96
N VAL A 200 -20.34 -1.93 34.67
CA VAL A 200 -21.40 -2.41 33.75
C VAL A 200 -21.99 -3.76 34.18
N GLN A 201 -21.24 -4.58 34.89
CA GLN A 201 -21.70 -5.90 35.39
C GLN A 201 -22.72 -5.78 36.53
N ASN A 202 -22.79 -4.64 37.21
CA ASN A 202 -23.67 -4.38 38.34
C ASN A 202 -24.89 -3.53 37.95
N LEU A 203 -24.95 -3.08 36.69
CA LEU A 203 -26.07 -2.29 36.19
C LEU A 203 -27.23 -3.19 35.81
N ARG A 204 -28.44 -2.76 36.16
CA ARG A 204 -29.71 -3.34 35.72
C ARG A 204 -30.52 -2.24 35.03
N GLU A 205 -31.34 -2.65 34.09
CA GLU A 205 -32.23 -1.74 33.42
C GLU A 205 -33.26 -1.15 34.41
N GLY A 206 -33.37 0.18 34.49
CA GLY A 206 -34.34 0.90 35.36
C GLY A 206 -33.73 2.00 36.17
#